data_329e41b73efd78bf1f3d9a60a1c8e50b
#
_entry.id   329e41b73efd78bf1f3d9a60a1c8e50b
#
_cell.length_a   1.000
_cell.length_b   1.000
_cell.length_c   1.000
_cell.angle_alpha   90.00
_cell.angle_beta   90.00
_cell.angle_gamma   90.00
#
_symmetry.space_group_name_H-M   'P 1'
#
loop_
_entity.id
_entity.type
_entity.pdbx_description
1 polymer ?
#
loop_
_entity_poly.entity_id
_entity_poly.type
_entity_poly.pdbx_seq_one_letter_code
_entity_poly.pdbx_strand_id
1 'polypeptide(L)'
;VKDEPDIIQIENIFYSEPHSSEKRLFLSVILQALLDVSKNIVTSQDXVNKSRAESWFFTSVGVTCENFESVCQMAGVQPAKARSFAYKVLNADNKDFLRKRIRNVLRGEDDKEKRFDI
;
A
#
# COMPACT_ATOMS: atom_id res chain seq x y z
N VAL A 1 -6.83 -18.71 5.29
CA VAL A 1 -7.16 -17.96 4.89
C VAL A 1 -7.77 -16.80 5.56
N LYS A 2 -7.92 -16.77 6.85
CA LYS A 2 -8.47 -15.67 7.48
C LYS A 2 -7.56 -14.52 7.50
N ASP A 3 -6.28 -14.71 7.37
CA ASP A 3 -5.36 -13.60 7.50
C ASP A 3 -5.05 -12.91 6.22
N GLU A 4 -5.64 -13.32 5.12
CA GLU A 4 -5.31 -12.69 3.87
C GLU A 4 -6.01 -11.37 3.77
N PRO A 5 -5.34 -10.32 3.28
CA PRO A 5 -6.01 -9.05 3.05
C PRO A 5 -6.99 -9.23 1.90
N ASP A 6 -8.02 -8.42 1.89
CA ASP A 6 -8.98 -8.50 0.81
C ASP A 6 -9.27 -7.10 0.30
N ILE A 7 -10.14 -7.04 -0.68
CA ILE A 7 -10.45 -5.79 -1.33
C ILE A 7 -11.06 -4.80 -0.37
N ILE A 8 -11.90 -5.29 0.51
CA ILE A 8 -12.57 -4.40 1.45
C ILE A 8 -11.58 -3.73 2.35
N GLN A 9 -10.55 -4.45 2.78
CA GLN A 9 -9.55 -3.84 3.63
C GLN A 9 -8.80 -2.75 2.89
N ILE A 10 -8.47 -2.98 1.63
CA ILE A 10 -7.77 -1.98 0.85
C ILE A 10 -8.62 -0.73 0.75
N GLU A 11 -9.88 -0.90 0.42
CA GLU A 11 -10.74 0.25 0.24
C GLU A 11 -10.98 1.00 1.54
N ASN A 12 -11.16 0.27 2.62
CA ASN A 12 -11.40 0.92 3.90
C ASN A 12 -10.21 1.70 4.39
N ILE A 13 -9.02 1.22 4.12
CA ILE A 13 -7.83 1.88 4.62
C ILE A 13 -7.40 3.01 3.71
N PHE A 14 -7.47 2.80 2.40
CA PHE A 14 -6.80 3.71 1.49
C PHE A 14 -7.72 4.47 0.55
N TYR A 15 -9.00 4.16 0.50
CA TYR A 15 -9.83 4.72 -0.54
C TYR A 15 -11.21 5.08 -0.04
N SER A 16 -11.31 5.45 1.21
CA SER A 16 -12.62 5.61 1.81
C SER A 16 -13.31 6.90 1.41
N GLU A 17 -12.59 7.89 0.96
CA GLU A 17 -13.25 9.14 0.56
C GLU A 17 -12.40 9.86 -0.46
N PRO A 18 -12.99 10.86 -1.09
CA PRO A 18 -12.25 11.61 -2.10
C PRO A 18 -11.03 12.25 -1.48
N HIS A 19 -9.95 12.22 -2.19
CA HIS A 19 -8.70 12.79 -1.72
C HIS A 19 -8.33 13.98 -2.54
N SER A 20 -7.74 14.97 -1.90
CA SER A 20 -7.13 16.07 -2.62
C SER A 20 -5.92 15.53 -3.39
N SER A 21 -5.42 16.33 -4.30
CA SER A 21 -4.21 15.94 -5.04
C SER A 21 -3.07 15.66 -4.10
N GLU A 22 -2.96 16.47 -3.06
CA GLU A 22 -1.88 16.32 -2.12
C GLU A 22 -1.98 15.00 -1.37
N LYS A 23 -3.17 14.67 -0.91
CA LYS A 23 -3.34 13.41 -0.23
C LYS A 23 -3.04 12.24 -1.14
N ARG A 24 -3.46 12.35 -2.39
CA ARG A 24 -3.22 11.25 -3.33
C ARG A 24 -1.74 11.03 -3.56
N LEU A 25 -0.97 12.10 -3.56
CA LEU A 25 0.46 11.96 -3.70
C LEU A 25 1.05 11.15 -2.56
N PHE A 26 0.69 11.48 -1.33
CA PHE A 26 1.22 10.73 -0.20
C PHE A 26 0.66 9.32 -0.15
N LEU A 27 -0.58 9.16 -0.54
CA LEU A 27 -1.16 7.84 -0.60
C LEU A 27 -0.40 6.96 -1.58
N SER A 28 0.02 7.52 -2.71
CA SER A 28 0.74 6.73 -3.70
C SER A 28 2.07 6.25 -3.18
N VAL A 29 2.69 6.99 -2.26
CA VAL A 29 3.92 6.53 -1.64
C VAL A 29 3.66 5.24 -0.86
N ILE A 30 2.58 5.22 -0.09
CA ILE A 30 2.25 4.04 0.69
C ILE A 30 1.93 2.86 -0.22
N LEU A 31 1.15 3.12 -1.26
CA LEU A 31 0.75 2.03 -2.15
C LEU A 31 1.93 1.47 -2.91
N GLN A 32 2.86 2.33 -3.33
CA GLN A 32 4.04 1.84 -3.99
C GLN A 32 4.89 0.98 -3.04
N ALA A 33 4.98 1.40 -1.79
CA ALA A 33 5.73 0.60 -0.82
C ALA A 33 5.06 -0.75 -0.60
N LEU A 34 3.75 -0.80 -0.64
CA LEU A 34 3.05 -2.07 -0.53
C LEU A 34 3.37 -2.98 -1.71
N LEU A 35 3.45 -2.40 -2.90
CA LEU A 35 3.84 -3.19 -4.06
C LEU A 35 5.25 -3.74 -3.89
N ASP A 36 6.14 -2.93 -3.34
CA ASP A 36 7.51 -3.39 -3.15
C ASP A 36 7.58 -4.52 -2.12
N VAL A 37 6.78 -4.44 -1.07
CA VAL A 37 6.75 -5.50 -0.07
C VAL A 37 6.26 -6.81 -0.66
N SER A 38 5.33 -6.71 -1.59
CA SER A 38 4.69 -7.91 -2.14
C SER A 38 5.42 -8.47 -3.35
N LYS A 39 6.50 -7.83 -3.78
CA LYS A 39 7.13 -8.23 -5.02
C LYS A 39 7.86 -9.55 -4.91
N ASN A 40 7.76 -10.36 -5.94
CA ASN A 40 8.59 -11.55 -6.05
C ASN A 40 10.01 -11.12 -6.41
N ILE A 41 10.98 -11.73 -5.76
CA ILE A 41 12.36 -11.33 -5.96
C ILE A 41 12.87 -11.99 -7.22
N VAL A 42 13.20 -11.20 -8.21
CA VAL A 42 13.77 -11.70 -9.45
C VAL A 42 15.17 -11.13 -9.67
N THR A 43 15.35 -9.87 -9.29
CA THR A 43 16.64 -9.22 -9.49
C THR A 43 17.18 -8.76 -8.14
N SER A 44 18.44 -8.37 -8.14
CA SER A 44 19.01 -7.84 -6.90
C SER A 44 18.36 -6.51 -6.53
N GLN A 45 17.91 -5.77 -7.51
CA GLN A 45 17.24 -4.52 -7.22
C GLN A 45 15.90 -4.79 -6.51
N ASP A 46 15.25 -5.87 -6.88
CA ASP A 46 14.05 -6.26 -6.16
C ASP A 46 14.31 -6.47 -4.68
N UNK A 47 15.21 -6.88 -4.39
CA UNK A 47 15.47 -7.11 -3.24
C UNK A 47 15.60 -6.08 -2.51
N VAL A 48 16.49 -5.23 -3.00
CA VAL A 48 16.76 -3.98 -2.30
C VAL A 48 15.46 -3.23 -2.05
N ASN A 49 14.63 -3.16 -3.07
CA ASN A 49 13.38 -2.43 -2.93
C ASN A 49 12.47 -3.06 -1.88
N LYS A 50 12.42 -4.38 -1.86
CA LYS A 50 11.58 -5.06 -0.88
C LYS A 50 12.10 -4.82 0.53
N SER A 51 13.40 -4.90 0.70
CA SER A 51 14.00 -4.70 2.01
C SER A 51 13.76 -3.28 2.51
N ARG A 52 13.89 -2.32 1.64
CA ARG A 52 13.63 -0.94 2.02
C ARG A 52 12.19 -0.72 2.41
N ALA A 53 11.28 -1.32 1.67
CA ALA A 53 9.87 -1.15 1.98
C ALA A 53 9.52 -1.80 3.31
N GLU A 54 10.08 -2.97 3.58
CA GLU A 54 9.84 -3.63 4.84
C GLU A 54 10.36 -2.78 6.00
N SER A 55 11.55 -2.24 5.84
CA SER A 55 12.10 -1.38 6.86
C SER A 55 11.20 -0.18 7.12
N TRP A 56 10.71 0.38 6.05
CA TRP A 56 9.88 1.58 6.16
C TRP A 56 8.61 1.31 6.94
N PHE A 57 7.95 0.19 6.66
CA PHE A 57 6.71 -0.13 7.37
C PHE A 57 6.96 -0.58 8.80
N PHE A 58 8.02 -1.34 9.04
CA PHE A 58 8.12 -2.10 10.29
C PHE A 58 9.14 -1.61 11.28
N THR A 59 9.95 -0.63 10.92
CA THR A 59 10.84 -0.03 11.89
C THR A 59 10.01 0.79 12.87
N SER A 60 10.23 0.60 14.14
CA SER A 60 9.34 1.18 15.13
C SER A 60 9.89 2.41 15.84
N VAL A 61 11.12 2.80 15.58
CA VAL A 61 11.65 4.01 16.18
C VAL A 61 12.58 4.69 15.19
N GLY A 62 12.82 5.96 15.41
CA GLY A 62 13.83 6.68 14.66
C GLY A 62 13.26 7.37 13.45
N VAL A 63 14.17 7.84 12.61
CA VAL A 63 13.81 8.68 11.47
C VAL A 63 12.92 7.93 10.48
N THR A 64 13.22 6.68 10.25
CA THR A 64 12.41 5.90 9.32
C THR A 64 10.98 5.78 9.80
N CYS A 65 10.81 5.49 11.08
CA CYS A 65 9.47 5.40 11.63
C CYS A 65 8.75 6.74 11.56
N GLU A 66 9.46 7.81 11.87
CA GLU A 66 8.85 9.12 11.82
C GLU A 66 8.44 9.49 10.41
N ASN A 67 9.24 9.12 9.44
CA ASN A 67 8.90 9.37 8.05
C ASN A 67 7.63 8.61 7.66
N PHE A 68 7.57 7.35 8.02
CA PHE A 68 6.40 6.54 7.71
C PHE A 68 5.15 7.17 8.33
N GLU A 69 5.24 7.55 9.59
CA GLU A 69 4.07 8.11 10.26
C GLU A 69 3.65 9.43 9.65
N SER A 70 4.62 10.25 9.26
CA SER A 70 4.32 11.50 8.60
C SER A 70 3.61 11.30 7.29
N VAL A 71 4.11 10.39 6.49
CA VAL A 71 3.49 10.13 5.20
C VAL A 71 2.07 9.62 5.39
N CYS A 72 1.85 8.73 6.35
CA CYS A 72 0.52 8.24 6.62
C CYS A 72 -0.41 9.38 7.02
N GLN A 73 0.08 10.25 7.87
CA GLN A 73 -0.72 11.36 8.32
C GLN A 73 -1.10 12.28 7.16
N MET A 74 -0.15 12.56 6.29
CA MET A 74 -0.43 13.41 5.14
C MET A 74 -1.37 12.73 4.16
N ALA A 75 -1.37 11.41 4.12
CA ALA A 75 -2.27 10.67 3.26
C ALA A 75 -3.64 10.46 3.88
N GLY A 76 -3.79 10.78 5.15
CA GLY A 76 -5.04 10.54 5.83
C GLY A 76 -5.26 9.09 6.21
N VAL A 77 -4.17 8.36 6.42
CA VAL A 77 -4.23 6.94 6.74
C VAL A 77 -3.68 6.74 8.14
N GLN A 78 -4.33 5.92 8.91
CA GLN A 78 -3.81 5.62 10.24
C GLN A 78 -2.60 4.73 10.13
N PRO A 79 -1.46 5.13 10.73
CA PRO A 79 -0.24 4.33 10.57
C PRO A 79 -0.39 2.89 11.05
N ALA A 80 -1.10 2.68 12.14
CA ALA A 80 -1.24 1.31 12.65
C ALA A 80 -1.99 0.44 11.65
N LYS A 81 -2.98 1.00 10.98
CA LYS A 81 -3.72 0.22 9.99
C LYS A 81 -2.88 -0.06 8.77
N ALA A 82 -2.11 0.92 8.34
CA ALA A 82 -1.23 0.71 7.20
C ALA A 82 -0.19 -0.36 7.50
N ARG A 83 0.37 -0.31 8.70
CA ARG A 83 1.39 -1.28 9.07
C ARG A 83 0.79 -2.69 9.18
N SER A 84 -0.38 -2.79 9.76
CA SER A 84 -1.05 -4.07 9.87
C SER A 84 -1.36 -4.64 8.49
N PHE A 85 -1.81 -3.80 7.59
CA PHE A 85 -2.12 -4.26 6.24
C PHE A 85 -0.84 -4.70 5.52
N ALA A 86 0.25 -3.96 5.70
CA ALA A 86 1.52 -4.34 5.09
C ALA A 86 1.97 -5.71 5.59
N TYR A 87 1.76 -5.97 6.86
CA TYR A 87 2.13 -7.27 7.42
C TYR A 87 1.31 -8.39 6.77
N LYS A 88 0.04 -8.14 6.58
CA LYS A 88 -0.80 -9.14 5.93
C LYS A 88 -0.41 -9.35 4.48
N VAL A 89 -0.06 -8.28 3.80
CA VAL A 89 0.39 -8.40 2.42
C VAL A 89 1.67 -9.21 2.34
N LEU A 90 2.59 -8.96 3.25
CA LEU A 90 3.85 -9.67 3.26
C LEU A 90 3.64 -11.17 3.41
N ASN A 91 2.64 -11.56 4.18
CA ASN A 91 2.39 -12.96 4.45
C ASN A 91 1.29 -13.58 3.63
N ALA A 92 0.75 -12.87 2.67
CA ALA A 92 -0.38 -13.37 1.91
C ALA A 92 0.04 -14.47 0.95
N ASP A 93 -0.89 -15.36 0.68
CA ASP A 93 -0.65 -16.42 -0.29
C ASP A 93 -0.90 -15.97 -1.71
N ASN A 94 -1.87 -15.10 -1.90
CA ASN A 94 -2.28 -14.71 -3.24
C ASN A 94 -1.79 -13.31 -3.55
N LYS A 95 -0.49 -13.19 -3.71
CA LYS A 95 0.10 -11.88 -3.90
C LYS A 95 -0.22 -11.27 -5.25
N ASP A 96 -0.37 -12.09 -6.27
CA ASP A 96 -0.66 -11.54 -7.59
C ASP A 96 -1.98 -10.79 -7.60
N PHE A 97 -2.99 -11.37 -6.96
CA PHE A 97 -4.28 -10.70 -6.89
C PHE A 97 -4.18 -9.40 -6.11
N LEU A 98 -3.49 -9.44 -4.98
CA LEU A 98 -3.33 -8.25 -4.17
C LEU A 98 -2.57 -7.17 -4.89
N ARG A 99 -1.52 -7.54 -5.59
CA ARG A 99 -0.74 -6.56 -6.32
C ARG A 99 -1.58 -5.87 -7.38
N LYS A 100 -2.42 -6.64 -8.04
CA LYS A 100 -3.28 -6.07 -9.06
C LYS A 100 -4.26 -5.06 -8.44
N ARG A 101 -4.83 -5.41 -7.30
CA ARG A 101 -5.75 -4.50 -6.63
C ARG A 101 -5.05 -3.24 -6.15
N ILE A 102 -3.86 -3.38 -5.61
CA ILE A 102 -3.10 -2.23 -5.15
C ILE A 102 -2.77 -1.32 -6.33
N ARG A 103 -2.37 -1.90 -7.45
CA ARG A 103 -2.07 -1.10 -8.63
C ARG A 103 -3.30 -0.35 -9.11
N ASN A 104 -4.45 -0.98 -9.04
CA ASN A 104 -5.66 -0.31 -9.47
C ASN A 104 -5.96 0.90 -8.60
N VAL A 105 -5.78 0.77 -7.30
CA VAL A 105 -5.99 1.90 -6.42
C VAL A 105 -4.98 2.98 -6.70
N LEU A 106 -3.74 2.58 -6.91
CA LEU A 106 -2.66 3.53 -7.16
C LEU A 106 -2.94 4.35 -8.41
N ARG A 107 -3.47 3.72 -9.43
CA ARG A 107 -3.77 4.42 -10.66
C ARG A 107 -5.13 5.08 -10.68
N GLY A 108 -5.92 4.89 -9.63
CA GLY A 108 -7.27 5.44 -9.62
C GLY A 108 -8.20 4.73 -10.56
N GLU A 109 -7.94 3.50 -10.87
CA GLU A 109 -8.71 2.79 -11.86
C GLU A 109 -9.85 1.99 -11.29
N ASP A 110 -10.08 2.10 -10.01
CA ASP A 110 -11.23 1.46 -9.44
C ASP A 110 -12.47 2.16 -9.77
N ASP A 111 -12.40 3.33 -10.33
CA ASP A 111 -13.57 4.07 -10.63
C ASP A 111 -14.43 3.34 -11.60
N LYS A 112 -15.66 3.21 -11.26
CA LYS A 112 -16.56 2.59 -12.17
C LYS A 112 -16.84 3.44 -13.34
N GLU A 113 -16.67 4.73 -13.20
CA GLU A 113 -16.96 5.59 -14.32
C GLU A 113 -16.12 5.30 -15.51
N LYS A 114 -14.95 4.82 -15.28
CA LYS A 114 -14.09 4.55 -16.39
C LYS A 114 -14.62 3.50 -17.30
N ARG A 115 -15.40 2.64 -16.74
CA ARG A 115 -15.90 1.59 -17.55
C ARG A 115 -17.08 2.00 -18.38
N PHE A 116 -17.69 3.08 -18.03
CA PHE A 116 -18.85 3.50 -18.75
C PHE A 116 -18.53 4.43 -19.84
N ASP A 117 -17.32 4.75 -20.02
CA ASP A 117 -16.99 5.68 -21.04
C ASP A 117 -16.91 5.07 -22.37
N ILE A 118 -17.17 3.86 -22.47
CA ILE A 118 -17.09 3.25 -23.75
C ILE A 118 -18.27 3.52 -24.59
#